data_4e0b2cefd4d6fde949b949c26425461e
#
_entry.id   4e0b2cefd4d6fde949b949c26425461e
#
_cell.length_a   1.000
_cell.length_b   1.000
_cell.length_c   1.000
_cell.angle_alpha   90.00
_cell.angle_beta   90.00
_cell.angle_gamma   90.00
#
_symmetry.space_group_name_H-M   'P 1'
#
loop_
_entity.id
_entity.type
_entity.pdbx_description
1 polymer ?
#
loop_
_entity_poly.entity_id
_entity_poly.type
_entity_poly.pdbx_seq_one_letter_code
_entity_poly.pdbx_strand_id
1 'polypeptide(L)'
;IGRGRQFLHSDNWGSVLLSGWETAGIITLQSGRPFTVALLPEIDNSGTGRSILGFGANDRPNLVGNPELSNPTTGQWFNTSAFAFPAPGTFGNAGRNILDGPGYQNVNISLMKNTPLGERLNLQFRAEAFNLFNHPNFNLPDNFLGSPTFGRITSARDPRHLQFGLKLLF
;
A
#
# COMPACT_ATOMS: atom_id res chain seq x y z
N ILE A 1 -9.24 33.67 1.42
CA ILE A 1 -9.52 34.43 0.21
C ILE A 1 -11.04 34.46 0.02
N GLY A 2 -11.66 35.67 -0.23
CA GLY A 2 -13.08 35.83 -0.54
C GLY A 2 -13.86 36.69 0.46
N ARG A 3 -15.21 36.75 0.29
CA ARG A 3 -16.11 37.59 1.13
C ARG A 3 -15.87 37.33 2.63
N GLY A 4 -15.55 38.41 3.37
CA GLY A 4 -15.30 38.34 4.82
C GLY A 4 -13.95 37.77 5.24
N ARG A 5 -13.00 37.55 4.33
CA ARG A 5 -11.65 37.06 4.64
C ARG A 5 -10.61 38.16 4.46
N GLN A 6 -9.44 38.03 5.11
CA GLN A 6 -8.37 39.06 5.15
C GLN A 6 -7.73 39.37 3.77
N PHE A 7 -7.90 38.47 2.78
CA PHE A 7 -7.29 38.64 1.45
C PHE A 7 -8.37 38.61 0.37
N LEU A 8 -8.23 39.51 -0.62
CA LEU A 8 -9.13 39.69 -1.78
C LEU A 8 -10.58 39.98 -1.40
N HIS A 9 -10.80 41.16 -0.82
CA HIS A 9 -12.10 41.74 -0.55
C HIS A 9 -12.66 42.43 -1.79
N SER A 10 -13.26 41.70 -2.69
CA SER A 10 -14.00 42.30 -3.81
C SER A 10 -15.27 41.50 -4.10
N ASP A 11 -16.34 42.24 -4.43
CA ASP A 11 -17.66 41.66 -4.74
C ASP A 11 -17.83 41.35 -6.23
N ASN A 12 -16.72 41.23 -6.98
CA ASN A 12 -16.76 40.92 -8.40
C ASN A 12 -16.74 39.38 -8.64
N TRP A 13 -17.04 38.98 -9.87
CA TRP A 13 -17.03 37.56 -10.28
C TRP A 13 -15.70 36.85 -10.00
N GLY A 14 -14.56 37.57 -10.01
CA GLY A 14 -13.26 37.01 -9.67
C GLY A 14 -13.19 36.53 -8.22
N SER A 15 -13.86 37.20 -7.28
CA SER A 15 -13.90 36.76 -5.87
C SER A 15 -14.71 35.47 -5.71
N VAL A 16 -15.75 35.27 -6.51
CA VAL A 16 -16.52 34.02 -6.51
C VAL A 16 -15.68 32.84 -7.00
N LEU A 17 -14.83 33.08 -8.04
CA LEU A 17 -13.95 32.03 -8.55
C LEU A 17 -12.83 31.66 -7.56
N LEU A 18 -12.27 32.64 -6.87
CA LEU A 18 -11.11 32.46 -5.99
C LEU A 18 -11.47 32.15 -4.53
N SER A 19 -12.72 32.33 -4.13
CA SER A 19 -13.19 32.04 -2.77
C SER A 19 -13.81 30.65 -2.64
N GLY A 20 -13.97 30.18 -1.40
CA GLY A 20 -14.69 28.94 -1.08
C GLY A 20 -13.93 27.66 -1.41
N TRP A 21 -12.62 27.74 -1.64
CA TRP A 21 -11.76 26.58 -1.81
C TRP A 21 -11.28 26.04 -0.46
N GLU A 22 -11.33 24.73 -0.34
CA GLU A 22 -10.79 23.96 0.79
C GLU A 22 -9.92 22.85 0.21
N THR A 23 -8.77 22.62 0.86
CA THR A 23 -7.86 21.53 0.49
C THR A 23 -7.58 20.72 1.72
N ALA A 24 -7.68 19.41 1.59
CA ALA A 24 -7.27 18.45 2.60
C ALA A 24 -6.36 17.39 1.96
N GLY A 25 -5.42 16.85 2.73
CA GLY A 25 -4.52 15.83 2.22
C GLY A 25 -4.03 14.88 3.30
N ILE A 26 -3.70 13.66 2.89
CA ILE A 26 -3.09 12.64 3.73
C ILE A 26 -1.84 12.16 3.04
N ILE A 27 -0.71 12.23 3.73
CA ILE A 27 0.56 11.66 3.29
C ILE A 27 0.87 10.47 4.18
N THR A 28 1.10 9.31 3.56
CA THR A 28 1.47 8.08 4.27
C THR A 28 2.82 7.60 3.75
N LEU A 29 3.79 7.50 4.66
CA LEU A 29 5.11 6.96 4.40
C LEU A 29 5.35 5.84 5.41
N GLN A 30 5.65 4.64 4.93
CA GLN A 30 5.90 3.47 5.76
C GLN A 30 7.11 2.71 5.25
N SER A 31 7.94 2.21 6.17
CA SER A 31 8.98 1.22 5.86
C SER A 31 8.36 -0.11 5.41
N GLY A 32 9.18 -0.99 4.86
CA GLY A 32 8.77 -2.33 4.52
C GLY A 32 8.21 -3.10 5.71
N ARG A 33 7.16 -3.89 5.48
CA ARG A 33 6.63 -4.79 6.50
C ARG A 33 7.51 -6.02 6.61
N PRO A 34 7.91 -6.43 7.81
CA PRO A 34 8.63 -7.68 7.99
C PRO A 34 7.74 -8.88 7.61
N PHE A 35 8.36 -9.89 7.01
CA PHE A 35 7.69 -11.13 6.64
C PHE A 35 8.55 -12.38 6.90
N THR A 36 7.87 -13.51 6.96
CA THR A 36 8.47 -14.83 7.25
C THR A 36 8.45 -15.67 5.99
N VAL A 37 9.56 -16.30 5.67
CA VAL A 37 9.60 -17.35 4.63
C VAL A 37 9.08 -18.66 5.23
N ALA A 38 8.19 -19.32 4.50
CA ALA A 38 7.53 -20.54 4.90
C ALA A 38 7.56 -21.57 3.77
N LEU A 39 7.24 -22.82 4.06
CA LEU A 39 6.93 -23.82 3.05
C LEU A 39 5.49 -23.64 2.57
N LEU A 40 5.19 -24.15 1.38
CA LEU A 40 3.81 -24.17 0.86
C LEU A 40 2.86 -24.83 1.90
N PRO A 41 1.61 -24.37 2.03
CA PRO A 41 0.65 -24.88 3.02
C PRO A 41 0.40 -26.38 2.94
N GLU A 42 0.49 -26.94 1.74
CA GLU A 42 0.33 -28.38 1.49
C GLU A 42 1.55 -29.23 1.89
N ILE A 43 2.67 -28.58 2.24
CA ILE A 43 3.90 -29.26 2.66
C ILE A 43 3.98 -29.30 4.19
N ASP A 44 3.63 -30.44 4.77
CA ASP A 44 3.82 -30.73 6.20
C ASP A 44 5.14 -31.48 6.40
N ASN A 45 6.24 -30.75 6.26
CA ASN A 45 7.57 -31.34 6.34
C ASN A 45 7.90 -31.90 7.74
N SER A 46 7.37 -31.26 8.77
CA SER A 46 7.57 -31.72 10.16
C SER A 46 6.72 -32.94 10.54
N GLY A 47 5.69 -33.26 9.75
CA GLY A 47 4.74 -34.35 10.03
C GLY A 47 3.82 -34.05 11.22
N THR A 48 3.68 -32.79 11.63
CA THR A 48 2.83 -32.40 12.78
C THR A 48 1.39 -32.11 12.42
N GLY A 49 1.04 -32.06 11.14
CA GLY A 49 -0.29 -31.67 10.63
C GLY A 49 -0.62 -30.20 10.80
N ARG A 50 0.32 -29.35 11.24
CA ARG A 50 0.07 -27.94 11.52
C ARG A 50 0.11 -27.07 10.27
N SER A 51 0.95 -27.41 9.29
CA SER A 51 1.09 -26.66 8.05
C SER A 51 -0.23 -26.51 7.29
N ILE A 52 -1.04 -27.55 7.26
CA ILE A 52 -2.33 -27.57 6.56
C ILE A 52 -3.41 -26.74 7.24
N LEU A 53 -3.19 -26.30 8.49
CA LEU A 53 -4.16 -25.46 9.21
C LEU A 53 -4.14 -24.00 8.74
N GLY A 54 -3.14 -23.58 7.96
CA GLY A 54 -2.97 -22.19 7.53
C GLY A 54 -2.63 -21.24 8.70
N PHE A 55 -3.00 -19.98 8.59
CA PHE A 55 -2.84 -18.92 9.63
C PHE A 55 -1.39 -18.72 10.10
N GLY A 56 -0.40 -18.97 9.24
CA GLY A 56 1.03 -18.82 9.57
C GLY A 56 1.58 -19.96 10.43
N ALA A 57 0.88 -21.08 10.51
CA ALA A 57 1.35 -22.31 11.13
C ALA A 57 2.24 -23.15 10.20
N ASN A 58 2.46 -22.71 8.97
CA ASN A 58 3.29 -23.37 7.98
C ASN A 58 4.69 -23.66 8.52
N ASP A 59 5.22 -24.81 8.14
CA ASP A 59 6.61 -25.14 8.39
C ASP A 59 7.54 -24.12 7.73
N ARG A 60 8.67 -23.89 8.33
CA ARG A 60 9.68 -22.93 7.82
C ARG A 60 10.84 -23.68 7.19
N PRO A 61 11.50 -23.10 6.17
CA PRO A 61 12.67 -23.69 5.57
C PRO A 61 13.90 -23.60 6.48
N ASN A 62 14.98 -24.24 6.07
CA ASN A 62 16.30 -23.95 6.59
C ASN A 62 16.87 -22.67 5.96
N LEU A 63 17.46 -21.82 6.77
CA LEU A 63 18.28 -20.70 6.34
C LEU A 63 19.73 -21.23 6.21
N VAL A 64 20.24 -21.23 4.96
CA VAL A 64 21.56 -21.79 4.61
C VAL A 64 22.53 -20.71 4.10
N GLY A 65 22.11 -19.46 4.03
CA GLY A 65 22.93 -18.33 3.56
C GLY A 65 22.33 -16.98 3.95
N ASN A 66 22.93 -15.89 3.44
CA ASN A 66 22.35 -14.55 3.64
C ASN A 66 21.12 -14.38 2.75
N PRO A 67 19.93 -14.13 3.35
CA PRO A 67 18.71 -13.96 2.59
C PRO A 67 18.53 -12.57 1.98
N GLU A 68 19.31 -11.57 2.39
CA GLU A 68 19.21 -10.20 1.90
C GLU A 68 19.91 -10.03 0.56
N LEU A 69 19.38 -9.14 -0.27
CA LEU A 69 19.99 -8.67 -1.50
C LEU A 69 20.34 -7.19 -1.37
N SER A 70 21.49 -6.79 -1.90
CA SER A 70 21.90 -5.38 -1.94
C SER A 70 20.98 -4.53 -2.84
N ASN A 71 20.42 -5.14 -3.89
CA ASN A 71 19.56 -4.47 -4.87
C ASN A 71 18.34 -5.35 -5.17
N PRO A 72 17.33 -5.36 -4.29
CA PRO A 72 16.11 -6.12 -4.53
C PRO A 72 15.32 -5.56 -5.71
N THR A 73 14.73 -6.45 -6.50
CA THR A 73 13.85 -6.11 -7.63
C THR A 73 12.51 -6.84 -7.49
N THR A 74 11.52 -6.45 -8.28
CA THR A 74 10.22 -7.18 -8.32
C THR A 74 10.38 -8.61 -8.83
N GLY A 75 11.38 -8.88 -9.68
CA GLY A 75 11.70 -10.22 -10.16
C GLY A 75 12.41 -11.10 -9.15
N GLN A 76 13.12 -10.50 -8.21
CA GLN A 76 13.78 -11.17 -7.10
C GLN A 76 13.96 -10.19 -5.94
N TRP A 77 13.14 -10.33 -4.91
CA TRP A 77 13.12 -9.42 -3.76
C TRP A 77 14.15 -9.80 -2.71
N PHE A 78 14.43 -11.07 -2.54
CA PHE A 78 15.42 -11.60 -1.61
C PHE A 78 16.17 -12.78 -2.23
N ASN A 79 17.26 -13.20 -1.61
CA ASN A 79 18.06 -14.31 -2.06
C ASN A 79 17.37 -15.64 -1.82
N THR A 80 16.71 -16.18 -2.83
CA THR A 80 15.95 -17.44 -2.74
C THR A 80 16.84 -18.65 -2.49
N SER A 81 18.12 -18.63 -2.94
CA SER A 81 19.09 -19.71 -2.70
C SER A 81 19.58 -19.81 -1.24
N ALA A 82 19.28 -18.79 -0.43
CA ALA A 82 19.55 -18.82 1.01
C ALA A 82 18.59 -19.74 1.78
N PHE A 83 17.56 -20.29 1.13
CA PHE A 83 16.57 -21.15 1.75
C PHE A 83 16.58 -22.55 1.15
N ALA A 84 16.52 -23.56 2.00
CA ALA A 84 16.48 -24.97 1.60
C ALA A 84 15.37 -25.73 2.37
N PHE A 85 14.85 -26.77 1.75
CA PHE A 85 13.93 -27.68 2.45
C PHE A 85 14.65 -28.35 3.63
N PRO A 86 14.01 -28.43 4.81
CA PRO A 86 14.53 -29.22 5.92
C PRO A 86 14.50 -30.72 5.60
N ALA A 87 15.26 -31.51 6.33
CA ALA A 87 15.15 -32.96 6.25
C ALA A 87 13.71 -33.41 6.60
N PRO A 88 13.15 -34.42 5.92
CA PRO A 88 11.81 -34.92 6.21
C PRO A 88 11.61 -35.25 7.70
N GLY A 89 10.47 -34.89 8.26
CA GLY A 89 10.15 -35.07 9.68
C GLY A 89 10.82 -34.06 10.61
N THR A 90 11.44 -33.00 10.09
CA THR A 90 12.11 -31.98 10.91
C THR A 90 11.57 -30.57 10.64
N PHE A 91 11.71 -29.68 11.62
CA PHE A 91 11.49 -28.26 11.46
C PHE A 91 12.70 -27.56 10.84
N GLY A 92 12.46 -26.55 10.03
CA GLY A 92 13.51 -25.65 9.56
C GLY A 92 13.92 -24.63 10.61
N ASN A 93 15.12 -24.06 10.44
CA ASN A 93 15.73 -23.12 11.37
C ASN A 93 15.53 -21.63 10.99
N ALA A 94 14.89 -21.33 9.85
CA ALA A 94 14.65 -19.93 9.46
C ALA A 94 13.82 -19.20 10.53
N GLY A 95 14.26 -17.98 10.87
CA GLY A 95 13.58 -17.13 11.84
C GLY A 95 12.23 -16.59 11.33
N ARG A 96 11.45 -16.02 12.23
CA ARG A 96 10.27 -15.21 11.87
C ARG A 96 10.68 -13.80 11.52
N ASN A 97 10.01 -13.21 10.50
CA ASN A 97 10.16 -11.80 10.17
C ASN A 97 11.63 -11.38 9.94
N ILE A 98 12.38 -12.23 9.23
CA ILE A 98 13.81 -12.01 8.96
C ILE A 98 14.06 -11.19 7.70
N LEU A 99 13.03 -10.86 6.96
CA LEU A 99 13.07 -10.06 5.73
C LEU A 99 12.04 -8.96 5.78
N ASP A 100 12.37 -7.84 5.16
CA ASP A 100 11.46 -6.72 4.98
C ASP A 100 10.95 -6.64 3.54
N GLY A 101 9.65 -6.38 3.42
CA GLY A 101 9.00 -6.14 2.14
C GLY A 101 9.24 -4.73 1.60
N PRO A 102 8.57 -4.37 0.49
CA PRO A 102 8.63 -3.01 -0.05
C PRO A 102 8.02 -1.98 0.92
N GLY A 103 8.58 -0.78 0.90
CA GLY A 103 7.98 0.38 1.56
C GLY A 103 6.66 0.79 0.90
N TYR A 104 5.93 1.67 1.58
CA TYR A 104 4.67 2.22 1.10
C TYR A 104 4.71 3.74 1.12
N GLN A 105 4.39 4.36 -0.02
CA GLN A 105 4.33 5.81 -0.18
C GLN A 105 3.03 6.19 -0.87
N ASN A 106 2.21 7.00 -0.21
CA ASN A 106 0.93 7.41 -0.76
C ASN A 106 0.61 8.86 -0.37
N VAL A 107 0.12 9.62 -1.33
CA VAL A 107 -0.38 10.97 -1.14
C VAL A 107 -1.79 11.05 -1.70
N ASN A 108 -2.74 11.34 -0.84
CA ASN A 108 -4.13 11.59 -1.21
C ASN A 108 -4.44 13.07 -1.00
N ILE A 109 -5.10 13.69 -1.98
CA ILE A 109 -5.52 15.09 -1.91
C ILE A 109 -7.00 15.18 -2.26
N SER A 110 -7.71 16.01 -1.50
CA SER A 110 -9.09 16.43 -1.76
C SER A 110 -9.12 17.95 -1.93
N LEU A 111 -9.74 18.40 -2.99
CA LEU A 111 -10.01 19.81 -3.28
C LEU A 111 -11.52 20.00 -3.33
N MET A 112 -12.04 20.89 -2.50
CA MET A 112 -13.44 21.24 -2.48
C MET A 112 -13.62 22.72 -2.81
N LYS A 113 -14.69 23.04 -3.53
CA LYS A 113 -15.13 24.39 -3.76
C LYS A 113 -16.59 24.53 -3.44
N ASN A 114 -16.91 25.47 -2.56
CA ASN A 114 -18.26 25.86 -2.23
C ASN A 114 -18.57 27.19 -2.92
N THR A 115 -19.63 27.21 -3.74
CA THR A 115 -20.06 28.37 -4.48
C THR A 115 -21.53 28.66 -4.12
N PRO A 116 -21.79 29.74 -3.37
CA PRO A 116 -23.18 30.16 -3.10
C PRO A 116 -23.82 30.67 -4.38
N LEU A 117 -25.00 30.14 -4.70
CA LEU A 117 -25.83 30.50 -5.86
C LEU A 117 -27.09 31.27 -5.41
N GLY A 118 -26.94 32.18 -4.47
CA GLY A 118 -28.02 32.95 -3.85
C GLY A 118 -28.14 32.66 -2.35
N GLU A 119 -29.30 32.96 -1.75
CA GLU A 119 -29.46 32.88 -0.29
C GLU A 119 -29.62 31.46 0.23
N ARG A 120 -30.17 30.52 -0.60
CA ARG A 120 -30.54 29.18 -0.18
C ARG A 120 -29.81 28.06 -0.94
N LEU A 121 -29.13 28.38 -2.02
CA LEU A 121 -28.48 27.39 -2.87
C LEU A 121 -26.96 27.48 -2.73
N ASN A 122 -26.32 26.32 -2.57
CA ASN A 122 -24.86 26.20 -2.59
C ASN A 122 -24.46 25.05 -3.51
N LEU A 123 -23.60 25.36 -4.47
CA LEU A 123 -22.99 24.38 -5.35
C LEU A 123 -21.63 23.99 -4.79
N GLN A 124 -21.48 22.71 -4.42
CA GLN A 124 -20.23 22.14 -3.98
C GLN A 124 -19.62 21.29 -5.10
N PHE A 125 -18.45 21.67 -5.56
CA PHE A 125 -17.60 20.85 -6.40
C PHE A 125 -16.54 20.17 -5.53
N ARG A 126 -16.22 18.89 -5.83
CA ARG A 126 -15.18 18.11 -5.17
C ARG A 126 -14.34 17.40 -6.21
N ALA A 127 -13.03 17.49 -6.07
CA ALA A 127 -12.05 16.72 -6.82
C ALA A 127 -11.13 16.00 -5.84
N GLU A 128 -11.02 14.68 -5.96
CA GLU A 128 -10.21 13.85 -5.08
C GLU A 128 -9.22 13.05 -5.92
N ALA A 129 -7.98 13.01 -5.47
CA ALA A 129 -6.92 12.21 -6.07
C ALA A 129 -6.35 11.27 -5.01
N PHE A 130 -6.50 9.98 -5.22
CA PHE A 130 -5.89 8.93 -4.44
C PHE A 130 -4.63 8.46 -5.16
N ASN A 131 -3.55 8.26 -4.44
CA ASN A 131 -2.23 8.00 -4.99
C ASN A 131 -1.85 9.04 -6.06
N LEU A 132 -1.84 10.32 -5.67
CA LEU A 132 -1.68 11.49 -6.54
C LEU A 132 -0.51 11.34 -7.53
N PHE A 133 0.62 10.84 -7.06
CA PHE A 133 1.83 10.68 -7.88
C PHE A 133 1.87 9.39 -8.69
N ASN A 134 0.83 8.56 -8.59
CA ASN A 134 0.78 7.23 -9.23
C ASN A 134 2.00 6.37 -8.89
N HIS A 135 2.46 6.45 -7.63
CA HIS A 135 3.60 5.66 -7.17
C HIS A 135 3.20 4.17 -7.08
N PRO A 136 3.96 3.25 -7.68
CA PRO A 136 3.68 1.83 -7.59
C PRO A 136 4.01 1.32 -6.18
N ASN A 137 2.98 1.06 -5.39
CA ASN A 137 3.10 0.47 -4.06
C ASN A 137 2.98 -1.05 -4.17
N PHE A 138 4.08 -1.75 -4.10
CA PHE A 138 4.12 -3.19 -4.26
C PHE A 138 3.59 -3.93 -3.02
N ASN A 139 2.99 -5.10 -3.26
CA ASN A 139 2.65 -6.05 -2.21
C ASN A 139 3.90 -6.84 -1.77
N LEU A 140 3.76 -7.64 -0.72
CA LEU A 140 4.84 -8.52 -0.28
C LEU A 140 5.23 -9.50 -1.40
N PRO A 141 6.51 -9.88 -1.49
CA PRO A 141 6.94 -10.94 -2.38
C PRO A 141 6.31 -12.27 -1.96
N ASP A 142 6.21 -13.19 -2.91
CA ASP A 142 5.87 -14.57 -2.61
C ASP A 142 6.95 -15.16 -1.69
N ASN A 143 6.54 -15.54 -0.49
CA ASN A 143 7.39 -16.01 0.58
C ASN A 143 7.33 -17.53 0.80
N PHE A 144 6.66 -18.26 -0.11
CA PHE A 144 6.50 -19.72 0.02
C PHE A 144 7.56 -20.48 -0.77
N LEU A 145 8.51 -21.12 -0.08
CA LEU A 145 9.47 -22.02 -0.72
C LEU A 145 8.73 -23.21 -1.34
N GLY A 146 8.99 -23.48 -2.61
CA GLY A 146 8.28 -24.43 -3.44
C GLY A 146 7.30 -23.79 -4.44
N SER A 147 6.96 -22.53 -4.24
CA SER A 147 6.14 -21.77 -5.20
C SER A 147 6.94 -21.43 -6.47
N PRO A 148 6.32 -21.45 -7.66
CA PRO A 148 6.98 -21.03 -8.90
C PRO A 148 7.33 -19.54 -8.94
N THR A 149 6.74 -18.74 -8.07
CA THR A 149 6.97 -17.30 -7.95
C THR A 149 7.75 -16.91 -6.69
N PHE A 150 8.34 -17.89 -6.00
CA PHE A 150 9.11 -17.68 -4.78
C PHE A 150 10.14 -16.54 -4.93
N GLY A 151 10.06 -15.57 -4.04
CA GLY A 151 10.93 -14.38 -4.04
C GLY A 151 10.50 -13.26 -4.98
N ARG A 152 9.42 -13.43 -5.75
CA ARG A 152 8.94 -12.42 -6.71
C ARG A 152 7.77 -11.63 -6.16
N ILE A 153 7.69 -10.36 -6.56
CA ILE A 153 6.52 -9.51 -6.35
C ILE A 153 5.67 -9.58 -7.62
N THR A 154 4.47 -10.10 -7.50
CA THR A 154 3.55 -10.34 -8.63
C THR A 154 2.39 -9.35 -8.67
N SER A 155 2.24 -8.51 -7.65
CA SER A 155 1.13 -7.56 -7.55
C SER A 155 1.54 -6.27 -6.88
N ALA A 156 0.80 -5.21 -7.17
CA ALA A 156 0.89 -3.91 -6.53
C ALA A 156 -0.50 -3.51 -6.00
N ARG A 157 -0.51 -2.51 -5.14
CA ARG A 157 -1.75 -1.86 -4.69
C ARG A 157 -2.32 -0.98 -5.79
N ASP A 158 -3.50 -0.44 -5.54
CA ASP A 158 -4.25 0.35 -6.50
C ASP A 158 -3.43 1.52 -7.08
N PRO A 159 -3.52 1.73 -8.40
CA PRO A 159 -2.94 2.88 -9.05
C PRO A 159 -3.66 4.16 -8.64
N ARG A 160 -3.30 5.28 -9.27
CA ARG A 160 -3.98 6.56 -9.05
C ARG A 160 -5.46 6.46 -9.46
N HIS A 161 -6.33 6.89 -8.55
CA HIS A 161 -7.75 7.11 -8.80
C HIS A 161 -8.08 8.60 -8.69
N LEU A 162 -8.84 9.11 -9.65
CA LEU A 162 -9.38 10.46 -9.64
C LEU A 162 -10.90 10.36 -9.53
N GLN A 163 -11.46 11.10 -8.60
CA GLN A 163 -12.90 11.17 -8.39
C GLN A 163 -13.37 12.62 -8.42
N PHE A 164 -14.45 12.88 -9.14
CA PHE A 164 -15.10 14.18 -9.19
C PHE A 164 -16.53 14.05 -8.72
N GLY A 165 -16.95 15.02 -7.93
CA GLY A 165 -18.31 15.11 -7.42
C GLY A 165 -18.88 16.52 -7.55
N LEU A 166 -20.17 16.60 -7.82
CA LEU A 166 -20.94 17.84 -7.81
C LEU A 166 -22.18 17.65 -6.96
N LYS A 167 -22.38 18.52 -5.98
CA LYS A 167 -23.51 18.48 -5.07
C LYS A 167 -24.20 19.83 -5.00
N LEU A 168 -25.51 19.83 -5.16
CA LEU A 168 -26.35 20.98 -4.92
C LEU A 168 -26.99 20.85 -3.54
N LEU A 169 -26.80 21.86 -2.72
CA LEU A 169 -27.35 21.99 -1.37
C LEU A 169 -28.43 23.08 -1.38
N PHE A 170 -29.61 22.80 -0.86
CA PHE A 170 -30.75 23.73 -0.81
C PHE A 170 -31.46 23.61 0.54
#